data_89981ac51e2be479c6d838cc4b4641eb
#
_entry.id   89981ac51e2be479c6d838cc4b4641eb
#
_cell.length_a   1.000
_cell.length_b   1.000
_cell.length_c   1.000
_cell.angle_alpha   90.00
_cell.angle_beta   90.00
_cell.angle_gamma   90.00
#
_symmetry.space_group_name_H-M   'P 1'
#
loop_
_entity.id
_entity.type
_entity.pdbx_description
1 polymer ?
#
loop_
_entity_poly.entity_id
_entity_poly.type
_entity_poly.pdbx_seq_one_letter_code
_entity_poly.pdbx_strand_id
1 'polypeptide(L)'
;MLSASIWLVFAGLLYSLRLGAGGSFPKPLDAAEERKYLSLAAAGDLEARNILIERNLRLVAHIMKKYYTQTADQEDLISIGTIGLIKAISTFDATKGARLATYASRCI
;
A
#
# COMPACT_ATOMS: atom_id res chain seq x y z
N MET A 1 1.53 17.07 -10.79
CA MET A 1 0.31 17.24 -10.05
C MET A 1 0.00 16.10 -9.13
N LEU A 2 -0.16 14.90 -9.62
CA LEU A 2 -0.26 13.71 -8.75
C LEU A 2 1.05 13.41 -8.04
N SER A 3 2.17 13.83 -8.62
CA SER A 3 3.49 13.51 -8.11
C SER A 3 3.82 14.16 -6.75
N ALA A 4 3.45 15.42 -6.54
CA ALA A 4 3.76 16.09 -5.28
C ALA A 4 2.98 15.53 -4.11
N SER A 5 1.68 15.25 -4.29
CA SER A 5 0.84 14.64 -3.25
C SER A 5 1.29 13.22 -2.93
N ILE A 6 1.64 12.46 -3.94
CA ILE A 6 2.16 11.10 -3.78
C ILE A 6 3.48 11.11 -3.02
N TRP A 7 4.37 12.06 -3.33
CA TRP A 7 5.65 12.22 -2.63
C TRP A 7 5.47 12.55 -1.16
N LEU A 8 4.54 13.44 -0.83
CA LEU A 8 4.26 13.81 0.57
C LEU A 8 3.70 12.63 1.36
N VAL A 9 2.76 11.91 0.78
CA VAL A 9 2.19 10.71 1.40
C VAL A 9 3.29 9.67 1.59
N PHE A 10 4.10 9.47 0.57
CA PHE A 10 5.20 8.52 0.58
C PHE A 10 6.24 8.85 1.64
N ALA A 11 6.66 10.11 1.69
CA ALA A 11 7.61 10.59 2.69
C ALA A 11 7.07 10.43 4.11
N GLY A 12 5.78 10.75 4.30
CA GLY A 12 5.12 10.57 5.59
C GLY A 12 5.05 9.12 6.02
N LEU A 13 4.74 8.22 5.08
CA LEU A 13 4.71 6.79 5.36
C LEU A 13 6.09 6.24 5.71
N LEU A 14 7.10 6.62 4.97
CA LEU A 14 8.48 6.21 5.27
C LEU A 14 8.94 6.74 6.61
N TYR A 15 8.60 7.98 6.93
CA TYR A 15 8.91 8.59 8.21
C TYR A 15 8.22 7.85 9.35
N SER A 16 6.94 7.53 9.18
CA SER A 16 6.18 6.75 10.16
C SER A 16 6.78 5.37 10.39
N LEU A 17 7.24 4.73 9.33
CA LEU A 17 7.88 3.43 9.43
C LEU A 17 9.20 3.49 10.20
N ARG A 18 9.96 4.56 10.04
CA ARG A 18 11.20 4.77 10.79
C ARG A 18 10.95 5.02 12.27
N LEU A 19 9.89 5.77 12.57
CA LEU A 19 9.50 6.07 13.94
C LEU A 19 8.79 4.90 14.61
N GLY A 20 8.15 4.04 13.84
CA GLY A 20 7.49 2.85 14.32
C GLY A 20 8.51 1.81 14.74
N ALA A 21 9.15 2.05 15.87
CA ALA A 21 10.22 1.25 16.42
C ALA A 21 9.99 -0.26 16.25
N GLY A 22 10.93 -0.94 15.61
CA GLY A 22 10.88 -2.39 15.45
C GLY A 22 10.30 -2.90 14.14
N GLY A 23 9.97 -2.01 13.20
CA GLY A 23 9.54 -2.43 11.86
C GLY A 23 8.20 -3.13 11.82
N SER A 24 7.34 -2.85 12.78
CA SER A 24 6.01 -3.43 12.84
C SER A 24 5.06 -2.63 11.96
N PHE A 25 4.49 -3.28 10.95
CA PHE A 25 3.50 -2.64 10.09
C PHE A 25 2.11 -2.69 10.72
N PRO A 26 1.24 -1.72 10.42
CA PRO A 26 -0.14 -1.76 10.90
C PRO A 26 -0.86 -3.03 10.46
N LYS A 27 -1.84 -3.43 11.24
CA LYS A 27 -2.66 -4.60 10.95
C LYS A 27 -3.39 -4.45 9.63
N PRO A 28 -3.49 -5.50 8.80
CA PRO A 28 -4.32 -5.46 7.60
C PRO A 28 -5.79 -5.21 7.93
N LEU A 29 -6.49 -4.61 7.00
CA LEU A 29 -7.93 -4.39 7.11
C LEU A 29 -8.68 -5.71 6.91
N ASP A 30 -9.81 -5.87 7.62
CA ASP A 30 -10.73 -6.97 7.31
C ASP A 30 -11.52 -6.66 6.03
N ALA A 31 -12.32 -7.62 5.56
CA ALA A 31 -13.03 -7.48 4.30
C ALA A 31 -14.03 -6.32 4.31
N ALA A 32 -14.72 -6.10 5.43
CA ALA A 32 -15.70 -5.02 5.54
C ALA A 32 -15.02 -3.64 5.54
N GLU A 33 -13.95 -3.50 6.30
CA GLU A 33 -13.17 -2.26 6.34
C GLU A 33 -12.56 -1.96 4.98
N GLU A 34 -12.01 -2.97 4.32
CA GLU A 34 -11.42 -2.82 3.00
C GLU A 34 -12.44 -2.29 2.00
N ARG A 35 -13.65 -2.86 1.97
CA ARG A 35 -14.73 -2.39 1.08
C ARG A 35 -15.11 -0.96 1.37
N LYS A 36 -15.20 -0.60 2.65
CA LYS A 36 -15.52 0.76 3.07
C LYS A 36 -14.50 1.75 2.53
N TYR A 37 -13.22 1.49 2.77
CA TYR A 37 -12.17 2.42 2.35
C TYR A 37 -11.97 2.42 0.84
N LEU A 38 -12.18 1.31 0.16
CA LEU A 38 -12.16 1.28 -1.30
C LEU A 38 -13.25 2.16 -1.91
N SER A 39 -14.44 2.10 -1.34
CA SER A 39 -15.56 2.94 -1.77
C SER A 39 -15.27 4.42 -1.56
N LEU A 40 -14.75 4.77 -0.40
CA LEU A 40 -14.40 6.15 -0.09
C LEU A 40 -13.25 6.66 -0.98
N ALA A 41 -12.25 5.84 -1.20
CA ALA A 41 -11.13 6.20 -2.06
C ALA A 41 -11.57 6.41 -3.52
N ALA A 42 -12.49 5.58 -4.01
CA ALA A 42 -13.05 5.73 -5.35
C ALA A 42 -13.84 7.02 -5.49
N ALA A 43 -14.41 7.52 -4.40
CA ALA A 43 -15.12 8.81 -4.37
C ALA A 43 -14.18 10.01 -4.21
N GLY A 44 -12.88 9.78 -4.12
CA GLY A 44 -11.88 10.85 -4.03
C GLY A 44 -11.38 11.15 -2.62
N ASP A 45 -11.70 10.32 -1.64
CA ASP A 45 -11.23 10.50 -0.26
C ASP A 45 -9.76 10.09 -0.16
N LEU A 46 -8.89 11.07 -0.02
CA LEU A 46 -7.45 10.83 0.07
C LEU A 46 -7.04 10.14 1.37
N GLU A 47 -7.73 10.42 2.45
CA GLU A 47 -7.45 9.77 3.72
C GLU A 47 -7.75 8.27 3.65
N ALA A 48 -8.86 7.90 3.03
CA ALA A 48 -9.21 6.49 2.81
C ALA A 48 -8.16 5.79 1.96
N ARG A 49 -7.68 6.46 0.91
CA ARG A 49 -6.60 5.94 0.07
C ARG A 49 -5.32 5.72 0.87
N ASN A 50 -4.98 6.66 1.73
CA ASN A 50 -3.79 6.55 2.58
C ASN A 50 -3.89 5.38 3.56
N ILE A 51 -5.07 5.16 4.12
CA ILE A 51 -5.33 4.02 5.00
C ILE A 51 -5.15 2.70 4.23
N LEU A 52 -5.67 2.62 3.02
CA LEU A 52 -5.49 1.43 2.18
C LEU A 52 -4.02 1.15 1.90
N ILE A 53 -3.24 2.17 1.62
CA ILE A 53 -1.80 2.04 1.39
C ILE A 53 -1.12 1.56 2.67
N GLU A 54 -1.33 2.25 3.78
CA GLU A 54 -0.70 1.95 5.05
C GLU A 54 -1.01 0.53 5.52
N ARG A 55 -2.26 0.12 5.43
CA ARG A 55 -2.70 -1.19 5.90
C ARG A 55 -2.29 -2.34 4.99
N ASN A 56 -1.72 -2.05 3.83
CA ASN A 56 -1.21 -3.05 2.90
C ASN A 56 0.32 -3.04 2.79
N LEU A 57 1.01 -2.24 3.60
CA LEU A 57 2.47 -2.19 3.59
C LEU A 57 3.12 -3.51 4.00
N ARG A 58 2.48 -4.26 4.90
CA ARG A 58 2.95 -5.59 5.28
C ARG A 58 2.99 -6.53 4.06
N LEU A 59 1.97 -6.44 3.21
CA LEU A 59 1.92 -7.22 1.99
C LEU A 59 3.06 -6.83 1.04
N VAL A 60 3.30 -5.54 0.87
CA VAL A 60 4.39 -5.03 0.04
C VAL A 60 5.73 -5.57 0.55
N ALA A 61 5.99 -5.44 1.84
CA ALA A 61 7.23 -5.89 2.44
C ALA A 61 7.42 -7.40 2.24
N HIS A 62 6.36 -8.17 2.42
CA HIS A 62 6.41 -9.61 2.25
C HIS A 62 6.77 -10.01 0.82
N ILE A 63 6.15 -9.39 -0.16
CA ILE A 63 6.39 -9.69 -1.57
C ILE A 63 7.80 -9.27 -1.98
N MET A 64 8.21 -8.07 -1.61
CA MET A 64 9.54 -7.59 -1.99
C MET A 64 10.63 -8.41 -1.33
N LYS A 65 10.46 -8.81 -0.08
CA LYS A 65 11.40 -9.68 0.60
C LYS A 65 11.50 -11.04 -0.07
N LYS A 66 10.37 -11.59 -0.53
CA LYS A 66 10.33 -12.90 -1.17
C LYS A 66 11.06 -12.94 -2.50
N TYR A 67 10.92 -11.89 -3.31
CA TYR A 67 11.42 -11.88 -4.69
C TYR A 67 12.72 -11.13 -4.88
N TYR A 68 13.14 -10.30 -3.94
CA TYR A 68 14.29 -9.41 -4.10
C TYR A 68 15.21 -9.45 -2.88
N THR A 69 15.52 -10.64 -2.42
CA THR A 69 16.25 -10.82 -1.14
C THR A 69 17.71 -10.40 -1.17
N GLN A 70 18.30 -10.16 -2.32
CA GLN A 70 19.76 -10.07 -2.41
C GLN A 70 20.34 -8.72 -2.84
N THR A 71 19.55 -7.74 -3.22
CA THR A 71 20.13 -6.73 -4.06
C THR A 71 19.93 -5.29 -3.66
N ALA A 72 19.10 -4.96 -2.70
CA ALA A 72 18.87 -3.55 -2.46
C ALA A 72 18.49 -3.29 -1.02
N ASP A 73 18.65 -2.04 -0.64
CA ASP A 73 18.12 -1.50 0.57
C ASP A 73 16.62 -1.84 0.66
N GLN A 74 16.19 -2.37 1.80
CA GLN A 74 14.78 -2.71 2.01
C GLN A 74 13.85 -1.51 1.84
N GLU A 75 14.31 -0.32 2.22
CA GLU A 75 13.53 0.90 2.05
C GLU A 75 13.23 1.16 0.58
N ASP A 76 14.23 0.99 -0.29
CA ASP A 76 14.05 1.18 -1.73
C ASP A 76 13.10 0.16 -2.32
N LEU A 77 13.20 -1.09 -1.89
CA LEU A 77 12.30 -2.14 -2.34
C LEU A 77 10.87 -1.89 -1.93
N ILE A 78 10.66 -1.48 -0.69
CA ILE A 78 9.32 -1.13 -0.20
C ILE A 78 8.77 0.06 -0.97
N SER A 79 9.62 1.02 -1.29
CA SER A 79 9.23 2.19 -2.10
C SER A 79 8.74 1.77 -3.49
N ILE A 80 9.49 0.92 -4.16
CA ILE A 80 9.12 0.42 -5.49
C ILE A 80 7.83 -0.39 -5.42
N GLY A 81 7.72 -1.27 -4.44
CA GLY A 81 6.53 -2.09 -4.25
C GLY A 81 5.30 -1.25 -3.92
N THR A 82 5.47 -0.17 -3.16
CA THR A 82 4.38 0.73 -2.81
C THR A 82 3.84 1.45 -4.05
N ILE A 83 4.67 1.76 -5.02
CA ILE A 83 4.20 2.33 -6.30
C ILE A 83 3.23 1.35 -6.98
N GLY A 84 3.57 0.07 -7.01
CA GLY A 84 2.68 -0.96 -7.52
C GLY A 84 1.38 -1.07 -6.73
N LEU A 85 1.44 -0.95 -5.41
CA LEU A 85 0.27 -0.94 -4.56
C LEU A 85 -0.65 0.25 -4.84
N ILE A 86 -0.09 1.44 -5.01
CA ILE A 86 -0.86 2.64 -5.34
C ILE A 86 -1.58 2.44 -6.67
N LYS A 87 -0.90 1.88 -7.65
CA LYS A 87 -1.50 1.56 -8.94
C LYS A 87 -2.65 0.56 -8.79
N ALA A 88 -2.45 -0.46 -7.95
CA ALA A 88 -3.48 -1.45 -7.68
C ALA A 88 -4.73 -0.83 -7.07
N ILE A 89 -4.56 0.03 -6.09
CA ILE A 89 -5.68 0.72 -5.42
C ILE A 89 -6.45 1.58 -6.44
N SER A 90 -5.74 2.27 -7.32
CA SER A 90 -6.34 3.16 -8.32
C SER A 90 -7.11 2.41 -9.41
N THR A 91 -6.73 1.17 -9.68
CA THR A 91 -7.31 0.39 -10.79
C THR A 91 -8.18 -0.79 -10.34
N PHE A 92 -8.27 -1.01 -9.04
CA PHE A 92 -9.01 -2.15 -8.51
C PHE A 92 -10.52 -2.02 -8.74
N ASP A 93 -11.11 -3.10 -9.21
CA ASP A 93 -12.55 -3.19 -9.39
C ASP A 93 -13.14 -4.15 -8.35
N ALA A 94 -13.77 -3.56 -7.33
CA ALA A 94 -14.34 -4.31 -6.22
C ALA A 94 -15.55 -5.17 -6.65
N THR A 95 -16.12 -4.91 -7.82
CA THR A 95 -17.27 -5.69 -8.31
C THR A 95 -16.89 -7.08 -8.80
N LYS A 96 -15.63 -7.37 -8.97
CA LYS A 96 -15.14 -8.66 -9.47
C LYS A 96 -14.96 -9.71 -8.39
N GLY A 97 -15.30 -9.41 -7.15
CA GLY A 97 -15.32 -10.40 -6.08
C GLY A 97 -13.99 -10.78 -5.46
N ALA A 98 -12.87 -10.32 -6.00
CA ALA A 98 -11.55 -10.59 -5.44
C ALA A 98 -11.20 -9.60 -4.33
N ARG A 99 -10.34 -10.02 -3.42
CA ARG A 99 -9.77 -9.13 -2.41
C ARG A 99 -8.68 -8.26 -3.03
N LEU A 100 -8.50 -7.06 -2.50
CA LEU A 100 -7.45 -6.14 -2.94
C LEU A 100 -6.07 -6.78 -2.88
N ALA A 101 -5.77 -7.54 -1.84
CA ALA A 101 -4.48 -8.20 -1.68
C ALA A 101 -4.15 -9.11 -2.85
N THR A 102 -5.12 -9.84 -3.36
CA THR A 102 -4.92 -10.74 -4.51
C THR A 102 -4.55 -9.98 -5.77
N TYR A 103 -5.23 -8.89 -6.03
CA TYR A 103 -4.94 -8.04 -7.19
C TYR A 103 -3.63 -7.29 -7.01
N ALA A 104 -3.41 -6.71 -5.84
CA ALA A 104 -2.22 -5.92 -5.54
C ALA A 104 -0.94 -6.76 -5.64
N SER A 105 -1.00 -8.03 -5.28
CA SER A 105 0.13 -8.95 -5.41
C SER A 105 0.68 -9.04 -6.83
N ARG A 106 -0.18 -8.86 -7.81
CA ARG A 106 0.21 -8.88 -9.22
C ARG A 106 0.79 -7.53 -9.68
N CYS A 107 0.38 -6.44 -9.05
CA CYS A 107 0.85 -5.10 -9.40
C CYS A 107 2.16 -4.75 -8.70
N ILE A 108 2.39 -5.30 -7.54
CA ILE A 108 3.61 -5.12 -6.78
C ILE A 108 4.74 -5.94 -7.42
#